data_512735c47fe12a326581eb523e916222
#
_entry.id   512735c47fe12a326581eb523e916222
#
_cell.length_a   1.000
_cell.length_b   1.000
_cell.length_c   1.000
_cell.angle_alpha   90.00
_cell.angle_beta   90.00
_cell.angle_gamma   90.00
#
_symmetry.space_group_name_H-M   'P 1'
#
loop_
_entity.id
_entity.type
_entity.pdbx_description
1 polymer ?
#
loop_
_entity_poly.entity_id
_entity_poly.type
_entity_poly.pdbx_seq_one_letter_code
_entity_poly.pdbx_strand_id
1 'polypeptide(L)'
;MHIALAGGSSFLGLRLAAEFLTRGHRVTLLATCDPATVRVRLLRRLILLGYPREAVTADGERLDAAYVDPEAPHLGVGRLAWEALAERFDALWHCPAAPDPSQSCDFAGGVPAKGARALLPLAGHGYRETVFHQVSTVLAHGAQPPGTVPESGAFTAQGPCRNPYEKAHADADRYVSIVAAQTGIPAVVHRTGLLITDLAHHPELPRHLLAQVAAVAGQLFATAEREYHLTLALPGDPEGSLNLLPVVSAARAMAEMGERTHEQGARIVHVVNGRSTPVSRVLHAFERLFPVRLLLRPPGAAYFPVDVRGLPGGLHGVLPYLRQRHSYETSALRDFAVALNSPAVSVDYLVRGMKGVHVPTRPPVDSPAWTGAASPPALTR
;
A
#
# COMPACT_ATOMS: atom_id res chain seq x y z
N MET A 1 6.64 -19.40 -14.88
CA MET A 1 6.52 -19.65 -13.42
C MET A 1 5.06 -19.78 -13.03
N HIS A 2 4.80 -20.48 -11.94
CA HIS A 2 3.51 -20.47 -11.28
C HIS A 2 3.61 -19.68 -9.97
N ILE A 3 2.89 -18.59 -9.88
CA ILE A 3 2.98 -17.59 -8.82
C ILE A 3 1.73 -17.65 -7.94
N ALA A 4 1.88 -17.82 -6.63
CA ALA A 4 0.83 -17.56 -5.67
C ALA A 4 0.84 -16.09 -5.27
N LEU A 5 -0.32 -15.43 -5.30
CA LEU A 5 -0.44 -14.01 -4.94
C LEU A 5 -1.54 -13.83 -3.89
N ALA A 6 -1.12 -13.52 -2.67
CA ALA A 6 -1.99 -13.08 -1.60
C ALA A 6 -2.09 -11.54 -1.61
N GLY A 7 -3.31 -11.01 -1.58
CA GLY A 7 -3.56 -9.56 -1.67
C GLY A 7 -3.59 -9.03 -3.12
N GLY A 8 -3.98 -9.86 -4.08
CA GLY A 8 -4.04 -9.51 -5.51
C GLY A 8 -5.03 -8.41 -5.87
N SER A 9 -6.00 -8.07 -5.01
CA SER A 9 -6.92 -6.96 -5.25
C SER A 9 -6.48 -5.64 -4.59
N SER A 10 -5.35 -5.62 -3.89
CA SER A 10 -4.75 -4.39 -3.35
C SER A 10 -4.24 -3.47 -4.47
N PHE A 11 -3.92 -2.22 -4.12
CA PHE A 11 -3.44 -1.22 -5.08
C PHE A 11 -2.20 -1.68 -5.87
N LEU A 12 -1.22 -2.30 -5.19
CA LEU A 12 -0.05 -2.88 -5.84
C LEU A 12 -0.31 -4.30 -6.37
N GLY A 13 -1.02 -5.14 -5.60
CA GLY A 13 -1.26 -6.53 -5.96
C GLY A 13 -1.98 -6.69 -7.30
N LEU A 14 -2.93 -5.79 -7.60
CA LEU A 14 -3.61 -5.73 -8.89
C LEU A 14 -2.63 -5.44 -10.05
N ARG A 15 -1.63 -4.60 -9.84
CA ARG A 15 -0.59 -4.30 -10.85
C ARG A 15 0.42 -5.43 -10.98
N LEU A 16 0.78 -6.09 -9.86
CA LEU A 16 1.62 -7.29 -9.89
C LEU A 16 0.93 -8.43 -10.66
N ALA A 17 -0.35 -8.70 -10.39
CA ALA A 17 -1.11 -9.70 -11.14
C ALA A 17 -1.06 -9.40 -12.65
N ALA A 18 -1.25 -8.15 -13.01
CA ALA A 18 -1.18 -7.67 -14.39
C ALA A 18 0.20 -7.93 -15.03
N GLU A 19 1.29 -7.54 -14.35
CA GLU A 19 2.66 -7.74 -14.83
C GLU A 19 2.98 -9.23 -14.97
N PHE A 20 2.59 -10.06 -14.01
CA PHE A 20 2.83 -11.51 -14.08
C PHE A 20 2.11 -12.15 -15.26
N LEU A 21 0.84 -11.82 -15.47
CA LEU A 21 0.07 -12.33 -16.61
C LEU A 21 0.67 -11.88 -17.95
N THR A 22 1.03 -10.59 -18.07
CA THR A 22 1.68 -10.03 -19.28
C THR A 22 3.00 -10.72 -19.60
N ARG A 23 3.76 -11.13 -18.57
CA ARG A 23 5.02 -11.89 -18.70
C ARG A 23 4.79 -13.38 -18.98
N GLY A 24 3.56 -13.84 -19.11
CA GLY A 24 3.22 -15.22 -19.42
C GLY A 24 3.22 -16.19 -18.24
N HIS A 25 3.25 -15.67 -17.00
CA HIS A 25 3.19 -16.51 -15.81
C HIS A 25 1.77 -16.98 -15.52
N ARG A 26 1.65 -18.13 -14.85
CA ARG A 26 0.41 -18.56 -14.22
C ARG A 26 0.29 -17.91 -12.84
N VAL A 27 -0.86 -17.37 -12.51
CA VAL A 27 -1.14 -16.70 -11.24
C VAL A 27 -2.28 -17.40 -10.52
N THR A 28 -2.07 -17.83 -9.28
CA THR A 28 -3.14 -18.27 -8.37
C THR A 28 -3.33 -17.24 -7.27
N LEU A 29 -4.51 -16.63 -7.23
CA LEU A 29 -4.88 -15.72 -6.15
C LEU A 29 -5.20 -16.52 -4.89
N LEU A 30 -4.58 -16.19 -3.78
CA LEU A 30 -4.95 -16.73 -2.46
C LEU A 30 -6.00 -15.80 -1.85
N ALA A 31 -7.22 -16.30 -1.65
CA ALA A 31 -8.38 -15.49 -1.27
C ALA A 31 -9.14 -16.10 -0.09
N THR A 32 -9.73 -15.23 0.73
CA THR A 32 -10.55 -15.62 1.89
C THR A 32 -12.04 -15.70 1.59
N CYS A 33 -12.41 -15.67 0.31
CA CYS A 33 -13.79 -15.84 -0.14
C CYS A 33 -13.84 -16.71 -1.40
N ASP A 34 -15.04 -16.83 -1.99
CA ASP A 34 -15.27 -17.66 -3.19
C ASP A 34 -14.26 -17.36 -4.33
N PRO A 35 -13.46 -18.36 -4.73
CA PRO A 35 -12.42 -18.20 -5.74
C PRO A 35 -12.94 -17.70 -7.10
N ALA A 36 -14.12 -18.15 -7.53
CA ALA A 36 -14.70 -17.73 -8.81
C ALA A 36 -15.03 -16.24 -8.80
N THR A 37 -15.59 -15.75 -7.70
CA THR A 37 -15.91 -14.32 -7.51
C THR A 37 -14.65 -13.48 -7.54
N VAL A 38 -13.57 -13.89 -6.85
CA VAL A 38 -12.29 -13.15 -6.82
C VAL A 38 -11.67 -13.09 -8.21
N ARG A 39 -11.66 -14.21 -8.93
CA ARG A 39 -11.12 -14.29 -10.29
C ARG A 39 -11.85 -13.34 -11.24
N VAL A 40 -13.18 -13.38 -11.27
CA VAL A 40 -14.01 -12.50 -12.13
C VAL A 40 -13.77 -11.03 -11.77
N ARG A 41 -13.72 -10.70 -10.49
CA ARG A 41 -13.46 -9.33 -10.01
C ARG A 41 -12.09 -8.82 -10.44
N LEU A 42 -11.04 -9.66 -10.36
CA LEU A 42 -9.71 -9.27 -10.82
C LEU A 42 -9.71 -9.00 -12.34
N LEU A 43 -10.24 -9.90 -13.15
CA LEU A 43 -10.32 -9.73 -14.61
C LEU A 43 -11.03 -8.43 -15.00
N ARG A 44 -12.17 -8.13 -14.36
CA ARG A 44 -12.88 -6.86 -14.55
C ARG A 44 -12.00 -5.64 -14.21
N ARG A 45 -11.28 -5.69 -13.10
CA ARG A 45 -10.39 -4.61 -12.68
C ARG A 45 -9.19 -4.42 -13.62
N LEU A 46 -8.67 -5.50 -14.21
CA LEU A 46 -7.63 -5.39 -15.24
C LEU A 46 -8.12 -4.61 -16.46
N ILE A 47 -9.37 -4.86 -16.91
CA ILE A 47 -9.99 -4.09 -18.01
C ILE A 47 -10.09 -2.61 -17.63
N LEU A 48 -10.51 -2.28 -16.40
CA LEU A 48 -10.59 -0.90 -15.90
C LEU A 48 -9.22 -0.21 -15.81
N LEU A 49 -8.14 -0.98 -15.73
CA LEU A 49 -6.77 -0.49 -15.79
C LEU A 49 -6.26 -0.27 -17.21
N GLY A 50 -7.07 -0.54 -18.22
CA GLY A 50 -6.73 -0.38 -19.62
C GLY A 50 -6.10 -1.61 -20.27
N TYR A 51 -6.16 -2.79 -19.64
CA TYR A 51 -5.77 -4.03 -20.29
C TYR A 51 -6.75 -4.37 -21.42
N PRO A 52 -6.25 -4.74 -22.62
CA PRO A 52 -7.11 -5.16 -23.70
C PRO A 52 -8.00 -6.34 -23.30
N ARG A 53 -9.27 -6.32 -23.69
CA ARG A 53 -10.22 -7.41 -23.34
C ARG A 53 -9.76 -8.76 -23.87
N GLU A 54 -9.18 -8.77 -25.08
CA GLU A 54 -8.64 -9.96 -25.74
C GLU A 54 -7.49 -10.55 -24.92
N ALA A 55 -6.58 -9.71 -24.42
CA ALA A 55 -5.48 -10.14 -23.56
C ALA A 55 -6.01 -10.67 -22.22
N VAL A 56 -7.00 -10.00 -21.61
CA VAL A 56 -7.63 -10.46 -20.36
C VAL A 56 -8.31 -11.82 -20.55
N THR A 57 -8.92 -12.08 -21.71
CA THR A 57 -9.56 -13.38 -22.01
C THR A 57 -8.52 -14.48 -22.18
N ALA A 58 -7.47 -14.25 -22.97
CA ALA A 58 -6.38 -15.20 -23.18
C ALA A 58 -5.59 -15.45 -21.89
N ASP A 59 -5.31 -14.41 -21.11
CA ASP A 59 -4.61 -14.51 -19.83
C ASP A 59 -5.48 -15.10 -18.72
N GLY A 60 -6.80 -15.04 -18.87
CA GLY A 60 -7.76 -15.63 -17.94
C GLY A 60 -7.59 -17.14 -17.74
N GLU A 61 -7.06 -17.86 -18.72
CA GLU A 61 -6.71 -19.28 -18.59
C GLU A 61 -5.51 -19.52 -17.66
N ARG A 62 -4.67 -18.52 -17.51
CA ARG A 62 -3.50 -18.54 -16.62
C ARG A 62 -3.78 -17.94 -15.23
N LEU A 63 -4.97 -17.38 -15.02
CA LEU A 63 -5.43 -16.85 -13.75
C LEU A 63 -6.35 -17.84 -13.05
N ASP A 64 -5.97 -18.25 -11.87
CA ASP A 64 -6.71 -19.13 -10.98
C ASP A 64 -6.90 -18.46 -9.61
N ALA A 65 -7.75 -19.03 -8.76
CA ALA A 65 -7.90 -18.62 -7.39
C ALA A 65 -8.10 -19.83 -6.47
N ALA A 66 -7.56 -19.75 -5.26
CA ALA A 66 -7.73 -20.77 -4.24
C ALA A 66 -8.26 -20.12 -2.96
N TYR A 67 -9.20 -20.78 -2.31
CA TYR A 67 -9.66 -20.38 -0.98
C TYR A 67 -8.58 -20.69 0.04
N VAL A 68 -8.33 -19.74 0.94
CA VAL A 68 -7.43 -19.90 2.09
C VAL A 68 -7.96 -19.11 3.28
N ASP A 69 -7.76 -19.66 4.49
CA ASP A 69 -8.06 -18.99 5.75
C ASP A 69 -6.75 -18.79 6.54
N PRO A 70 -6.21 -17.57 6.61
CA PRO A 70 -4.97 -17.28 7.32
C PRO A 70 -5.06 -17.46 8.84
N GLU A 71 -6.27 -17.61 9.39
CA GLU A 71 -6.52 -17.83 10.81
C GLU A 71 -6.50 -19.31 11.19
N ALA A 72 -6.71 -20.18 10.21
CA ALA A 72 -6.82 -21.61 10.44
C ALA A 72 -5.50 -22.35 10.16
N PRO A 73 -5.23 -23.46 10.87
CA PRO A 73 -4.12 -24.35 10.56
C PRO A 73 -4.15 -24.79 9.09
N HIS A 74 -2.97 -24.88 8.46
CA HIS A 74 -2.83 -25.25 7.06
C HIS A 74 -3.69 -24.39 6.11
N LEU A 75 -3.83 -23.11 6.44
CA LEU A 75 -4.65 -22.15 5.67
C LEU A 75 -6.12 -22.59 5.50
N GLY A 76 -6.65 -23.39 6.42
CA GLY A 76 -8.04 -23.88 6.40
C GLY A 76 -8.37 -24.91 5.32
N VAL A 77 -7.40 -25.29 4.47
CA VAL A 77 -7.65 -26.25 3.36
C VAL A 77 -7.38 -27.70 3.76
N GLY A 78 -6.89 -27.93 4.97
CA GLY A 78 -6.47 -29.26 5.43
C GLY A 78 -5.05 -29.62 4.98
N ARG A 79 -4.42 -30.56 5.71
CA ARG A 79 -2.99 -30.88 5.55
C ARG A 79 -2.61 -31.32 4.13
N LEU A 80 -3.32 -32.27 3.55
CA LEU A 80 -2.98 -32.80 2.22
C LEU A 80 -3.12 -31.75 1.11
N ALA A 81 -4.15 -30.91 1.16
CA ALA A 81 -4.33 -29.84 0.19
C ALA A 81 -3.29 -28.74 0.40
N TRP A 82 -2.87 -28.48 1.62
CA TRP A 82 -1.81 -27.53 1.94
C TRP A 82 -0.44 -28.01 1.42
N GLU A 83 -0.12 -29.29 1.61
CA GLU A 83 1.08 -29.90 1.04
C GLU A 83 1.08 -29.82 -0.50
N ALA A 84 -0.06 -30.11 -1.13
CA ALA A 84 -0.22 -29.97 -2.59
C ALA A 84 -0.09 -28.51 -3.06
N LEU A 85 -0.51 -27.53 -2.27
CA LEU A 85 -0.28 -26.12 -2.55
C LEU A 85 1.20 -25.75 -2.47
N ALA A 86 1.93 -26.27 -1.49
CA ALA A 86 3.36 -26.01 -1.30
C ALA A 86 4.19 -26.46 -2.52
N GLU A 87 3.83 -27.59 -3.14
CA GLU A 87 4.52 -28.14 -4.32
C GLU A 87 4.17 -27.42 -5.62
N ARG A 88 3.16 -26.55 -5.60
CA ARG A 88 2.58 -25.98 -6.82
C ARG A 88 3.30 -24.73 -7.29
N PHE A 89 3.89 -23.94 -6.41
CA PHE A 89 4.35 -22.59 -6.72
C PHE A 89 5.86 -22.46 -6.82
N ASP A 90 6.32 -21.68 -7.79
CA ASP A 90 7.72 -21.26 -7.93
C ASP A 90 8.01 -20.01 -7.08
N ALA A 91 6.99 -19.16 -6.86
CA ALA A 91 7.09 -17.96 -6.03
C ALA A 91 5.78 -17.69 -5.29
N LEU A 92 5.88 -17.21 -4.05
CA LEU A 92 4.75 -16.83 -3.23
C LEU A 92 4.87 -15.35 -2.84
N TRP A 93 3.92 -14.55 -3.30
CA TRP A 93 3.86 -13.12 -3.05
C TRP A 93 2.82 -12.78 -1.99
N HIS A 94 3.28 -12.15 -0.92
CA HIS A 94 2.42 -11.56 0.09
C HIS A 94 2.39 -10.04 -0.07
N CYS A 95 1.28 -9.52 -0.55
CA CYS A 95 1.02 -8.11 -0.78
C CYS A 95 -0.06 -7.61 0.20
N PRO A 96 0.30 -7.31 1.46
CA PRO A 96 -0.67 -6.92 2.46
C PRO A 96 -1.38 -5.64 2.03
N ALA A 97 -2.70 -5.65 2.06
CA ALA A 97 -3.53 -4.48 1.82
C ALA A 97 -3.83 -3.76 3.13
N ALA A 98 -3.98 -2.44 3.09
CA ALA A 98 -4.68 -1.74 4.16
C ALA A 98 -6.11 -2.29 4.24
N PRO A 99 -6.69 -2.47 5.43
CA PRO A 99 -8.05 -2.96 5.58
C PRO A 99 -9.01 -2.00 4.89
N ASP A 100 -9.61 -2.46 3.79
CA ASP A 100 -10.70 -1.78 3.10
C ASP A 100 -11.97 -2.57 3.40
N PRO A 101 -12.93 -2.00 4.15
CA PRO A 101 -14.17 -2.69 4.50
C PRO A 101 -14.99 -3.15 3.28
N SER A 102 -14.80 -2.50 2.12
CA SER A 102 -15.47 -2.87 0.86
C SER A 102 -14.81 -4.06 0.15
N GLN A 103 -13.63 -4.48 0.59
CA GLN A 103 -12.80 -5.52 -0.04
C GLN A 103 -12.60 -6.73 0.88
N SER A 104 -13.62 -7.12 1.64
CA SER A 104 -13.59 -8.19 2.64
C SER A 104 -13.19 -9.59 2.13
N CYS A 105 -13.02 -9.74 0.83
CA CYS A 105 -12.72 -11.02 0.17
C CYS A 105 -11.24 -11.22 -0.18
N ASP A 106 -10.37 -10.25 0.09
CA ASP A 106 -8.95 -10.41 -0.12
C ASP A 106 -8.28 -11.08 1.07
N PHE A 107 -7.18 -11.77 0.81
CA PHE A 107 -6.21 -12.14 1.83
C PHE A 107 -5.59 -10.85 2.40
N ALA A 108 -6.44 -9.99 2.91
CA ALA A 108 -6.06 -8.89 3.75
C ALA A 108 -5.90 -9.50 5.15
N GLY A 109 -4.85 -10.27 5.36
CA GLY A 109 -4.46 -10.61 6.71
C GLY A 109 -4.17 -9.31 7.46
N GLY A 110 -5.18 -8.54 7.83
CA GLY A 110 -5.26 -7.18 8.35
C GLY A 110 -4.03 -6.61 9.07
N VAL A 111 -3.09 -7.46 9.42
CA VAL A 111 -1.77 -7.13 9.94
C VAL A 111 -0.74 -7.85 9.06
N PRO A 112 0.18 -7.15 8.39
CA PRO A 112 1.22 -7.73 7.53
C PRO A 112 1.96 -8.91 8.16
N ALA A 113 2.28 -8.83 9.45
CA ALA A 113 2.95 -9.91 10.18
C ALA A 113 2.12 -11.19 10.29
N LYS A 114 0.79 -11.10 10.34
CA LYS A 114 -0.10 -12.26 10.43
C LYS A 114 -0.15 -13.02 9.11
N GLY A 115 -0.30 -12.28 7.99
CA GLY A 115 -0.23 -12.87 6.67
C GLY A 115 1.13 -13.54 6.38
N ALA A 116 2.22 -12.89 6.76
CA ALA A 116 3.56 -13.46 6.62
C ALA A 116 3.71 -14.76 7.43
N ARG A 117 3.18 -14.83 8.66
CA ARG A 117 3.21 -16.04 9.49
C ARG A 117 2.39 -17.18 8.91
N ALA A 118 1.27 -16.88 8.27
CA ALA A 118 0.43 -17.89 7.65
C ALA A 118 1.04 -18.46 6.36
N LEU A 119 1.72 -17.60 5.58
CA LEU A 119 2.16 -17.93 4.22
C LEU A 119 3.61 -18.40 4.12
N LEU A 120 4.55 -17.87 4.91
CA LEU A 120 5.97 -18.21 4.80
C LEU A 120 6.23 -19.71 4.99
N PRO A 121 5.54 -20.45 5.91
CA PRO A 121 5.70 -21.90 6.02
C PRO A 121 5.34 -22.67 4.75
N LEU A 122 4.40 -22.13 3.93
CA LEU A 122 4.04 -22.75 2.66
C LEU A 122 5.21 -22.73 1.66
N ALA A 123 6.03 -21.66 1.66
CA ALA A 123 7.20 -21.56 0.81
C ALA A 123 8.34 -22.52 1.22
N GLY A 124 8.40 -22.89 2.53
CA GLY A 124 9.46 -23.76 3.06
C GLY A 124 9.11 -25.24 3.13
N HIS A 125 7.88 -25.65 2.73
CA HIS A 125 7.44 -27.03 2.93
C HIS A 125 7.66 -27.94 1.72
N GLY A 126 7.68 -27.40 0.50
CA GLY A 126 7.80 -28.18 -0.73
C GLY A 126 9.24 -28.68 -1.01
N TYR A 127 9.37 -29.67 -1.91
CA TYR A 127 10.67 -30.06 -2.49
C TYR A 127 11.20 -29.03 -3.47
N ARG A 128 10.38 -28.04 -3.86
CA ARG A 128 10.77 -26.94 -4.75
C ARG A 128 11.29 -25.77 -3.92
N GLU A 129 12.29 -25.08 -4.40
CA GLU A 129 12.73 -23.81 -3.82
C GLU A 129 11.75 -22.70 -4.19
N THR A 130 10.68 -22.59 -3.39
CA THR A 130 9.69 -21.51 -3.58
C THR A 130 10.22 -20.24 -2.93
N VAL A 131 10.37 -19.17 -3.72
CA VAL A 131 10.82 -17.87 -3.21
C VAL A 131 9.65 -17.13 -2.55
N PHE A 132 9.85 -16.65 -1.32
CA PHE A 132 8.85 -15.84 -0.61
C PHE A 132 9.11 -14.35 -0.81
N HIS A 133 8.14 -13.64 -1.40
CA HIS A 133 8.20 -12.20 -1.61
C HIS A 133 7.25 -11.47 -0.66
N GLN A 134 7.80 -10.73 0.30
CA GLN A 134 7.06 -9.87 1.21
C GLN A 134 7.02 -8.45 0.68
N VAL A 135 5.83 -7.94 0.38
CA VAL A 135 5.66 -6.51 0.08
C VAL A 135 5.60 -5.72 1.38
N SER A 136 6.43 -4.70 1.48
CA SER A 136 6.57 -3.81 2.62
C SER A 136 6.69 -2.35 2.17
N THR A 137 7.08 -1.47 3.05
CA THR A 137 7.23 -0.03 2.80
C THR A 137 8.54 0.49 3.37
N VAL A 138 9.13 1.50 2.72
CA VAL A 138 10.27 2.21 3.29
C VAL A 138 9.95 2.86 4.63
N LEU A 139 8.67 3.12 4.93
CA LEU A 139 8.26 3.70 6.21
C LEU A 139 8.46 2.75 7.40
N ALA A 140 8.66 1.44 7.15
CA ALA A 140 8.97 0.45 8.17
C ALA A 140 10.30 0.72 8.92
N HIS A 141 11.15 1.64 8.43
CA HIS A 141 12.34 2.08 9.16
C HIS A 141 12.04 2.91 10.43
N GLY A 142 10.79 3.39 10.60
CA GLY A 142 10.39 4.20 11.75
C GLY A 142 10.92 5.63 11.75
N ALA A 143 10.93 6.28 12.92
CA ALA A 143 11.44 7.63 13.11
C ALA A 143 12.97 7.61 13.22
N GLN A 144 13.65 8.04 12.16
CA GLN A 144 15.11 8.17 12.12
C GLN A 144 15.52 9.63 11.83
N PRO A 145 16.75 10.02 12.19
CA PRO A 145 17.33 11.28 11.75
C PRO A 145 17.36 11.38 10.22
N PRO A 146 17.39 12.60 9.66
CA PRO A 146 17.62 12.80 8.24
C PRO A 146 18.88 12.08 7.75
N GLY A 147 18.80 11.48 6.55
CA GLY A 147 19.93 10.76 5.97
C GLY A 147 19.52 9.64 5.04
N THR A 148 20.50 8.80 4.70
CA THR A 148 20.25 7.62 3.84
C THR A 148 19.90 6.42 4.70
N VAL A 149 18.73 5.84 4.43
CA VAL A 149 18.26 4.60 5.06
C VAL A 149 18.90 3.42 4.33
N PRO A 150 19.65 2.56 5.02
CA PRO A 150 20.32 1.41 4.40
C PRO A 150 19.35 0.25 4.15
N GLU A 151 19.66 -0.60 3.16
CA GLU A 151 19.01 -1.90 2.93
C GLU A 151 19.48 -2.94 3.94
N SER A 152 20.72 -2.85 4.39
CA SER A 152 21.30 -3.72 5.42
C SER A 152 21.09 -3.17 6.83
N GLY A 153 21.03 -4.04 7.82
CA GLY A 153 20.96 -3.66 9.24
C GLY A 153 19.55 -3.24 9.71
N ALA A 154 18.56 -3.42 8.88
CA ALA A 154 17.17 -3.01 9.12
C ALA A 154 16.51 -3.59 10.39
N PHE A 155 17.15 -4.56 11.05
CA PHE A 155 16.59 -5.21 12.24
C PHE A 155 17.16 -4.68 13.57
N THR A 156 18.23 -3.90 13.54
CA THR A 156 18.98 -3.57 14.76
C THR A 156 18.85 -2.13 15.24
N ALA A 157 18.46 -1.18 14.40
CA ALA A 157 18.53 0.24 14.76
C ALA A 157 17.32 1.04 14.28
N GLN A 158 16.14 0.50 14.43
CA GLN A 158 14.96 1.23 14.03
C GLN A 158 14.53 2.16 15.15
N GLY A 159 14.37 3.44 14.83
CA GLY A 159 13.71 4.37 15.71
C GLY A 159 12.27 3.92 16.03
N PRO A 160 11.61 4.55 17.01
CA PRO A 160 10.23 4.22 17.34
C PRO A 160 9.32 4.40 16.11
N CYS A 161 8.43 3.44 15.89
CA CYS A 161 7.41 3.57 14.85
C CYS A 161 6.48 4.73 15.18
N ARG A 162 6.17 5.57 14.18
CA ARG A 162 5.32 6.75 14.35
C ARG A 162 3.84 6.39 14.47
N ASN A 163 3.47 5.23 13.94
CA ASN A 163 2.07 4.78 13.93
C ASN A 163 1.99 3.24 13.81
N PRO A 164 0.79 2.65 14.02
CA PRO A 164 0.57 1.21 13.91
C PRO A 164 0.89 0.62 12.53
N TYR A 165 0.75 1.40 11.45
CA TYR A 165 1.07 0.95 10.09
C TYR A 165 2.57 0.65 9.94
N GLU A 166 3.43 1.58 10.34
CA GLU A 166 4.90 1.36 10.34
C GLU A 166 5.28 0.13 11.17
N LYS A 167 4.70 0.05 12.38
CA LYS A 167 4.97 -1.08 13.29
C LYS A 167 4.58 -2.42 12.67
N ALA A 168 3.40 -2.50 12.06
CA ALA A 168 2.91 -3.74 11.46
C ALA A 168 3.82 -4.23 10.32
N HIS A 169 4.32 -3.32 9.49
CA HIS A 169 5.27 -3.65 8.42
C HIS A 169 6.65 -4.02 8.97
N ALA A 170 7.18 -3.27 9.95
CA ALA A 170 8.45 -3.59 10.60
C ALA A 170 8.42 -4.96 11.29
N ASP A 171 7.32 -5.30 11.97
CA ASP A 171 7.12 -6.61 12.60
C ASP A 171 7.08 -7.75 11.56
N ALA A 172 6.44 -7.52 10.39
CA ALA A 172 6.42 -8.49 9.29
C ALA A 172 7.80 -8.70 8.68
N ASP A 173 8.51 -7.61 8.37
CA ASP A 173 9.87 -7.64 7.81
C ASP A 173 10.81 -8.41 8.74
N ARG A 174 10.75 -8.12 10.03
CA ARG A 174 11.55 -8.80 11.05
C ARG A 174 11.23 -10.29 11.12
N TYR A 175 9.95 -10.65 11.13
CA TYR A 175 9.53 -12.05 11.17
C TYR A 175 10.06 -12.82 9.96
N VAL A 176 9.82 -12.30 8.75
CA VAL A 176 10.28 -12.95 7.51
C VAL A 176 11.79 -13.15 7.55
N SER A 177 12.55 -12.13 7.95
CA SER A 177 14.01 -12.19 7.96
C SER A 177 14.56 -13.17 8.96
N ILE A 178 13.99 -13.24 10.16
CA ILE A 178 14.42 -14.21 11.19
C ILE A 178 14.13 -15.64 10.73
N VAL A 179 12.90 -15.89 10.27
CA VAL A 179 12.50 -17.24 9.90
C VAL A 179 13.25 -17.71 8.65
N ALA A 180 13.38 -16.86 7.63
CA ALA A 180 14.14 -17.20 6.42
C ALA A 180 15.62 -17.50 6.72
N ALA A 181 16.24 -16.75 7.63
CA ALA A 181 17.62 -17.03 8.07
C ALA A 181 17.76 -18.35 8.82
N GLN A 182 16.74 -18.73 9.63
CA GLN A 182 16.76 -19.97 10.40
C GLN A 182 16.44 -21.20 9.57
N THR A 183 15.60 -21.06 8.54
CA THR A 183 15.08 -22.18 7.75
C THR A 183 15.76 -22.34 6.39
N GLY A 184 16.54 -21.35 5.94
CA GLY A 184 17.14 -21.31 4.59
C GLY A 184 16.16 -20.97 3.48
N ILE A 185 14.88 -20.64 3.78
CA ILE A 185 13.89 -20.23 2.77
C ILE A 185 14.39 -18.97 2.06
N PRO A 186 14.51 -18.96 0.71
CA PRO A 186 14.82 -17.73 0.00
C PRO A 186 13.66 -16.74 0.11
N ALA A 187 13.96 -15.54 0.62
CA ALA A 187 12.94 -14.51 0.84
C ALA A 187 13.43 -13.12 0.42
N VAL A 188 12.53 -12.33 -0.18
CA VAL A 188 12.79 -10.94 -0.55
C VAL A 188 11.76 -10.04 0.10
N VAL A 189 12.22 -9.06 0.87
CA VAL A 189 11.38 -8.01 1.46
C VAL A 189 11.48 -6.76 0.59
N HIS A 190 10.43 -6.48 -0.16
CA HIS A 190 10.33 -5.32 -1.04
C HIS A 190 9.80 -4.11 -0.29
N ARG A 191 10.65 -3.21 0.15
CA ARG A 191 10.26 -1.95 0.78
C ARG A 191 10.00 -0.90 -0.28
N THR A 192 8.73 -0.68 -0.60
CA THR A 192 8.35 0.30 -1.63
C THR A 192 8.29 1.72 -1.07
N GLY A 193 8.59 2.71 -1.92
CA GLY A 193 8.18 4.09 -1.69
C GLY A 193 6.65 4.22 -1.59
N LEU A 194 6.15 5.42 -1.33
CA LEU A 194 4.71 5.68 -1.33
C LEU A 194 4.17 5.55 -2.76
N LEU A 195 3.35 4.53 -2.97
CA LEU A 195 2.84 4.19 -4.29
C LEU A 195 1.75 5.16 -4.75
N ILE A 196 1.87 5.62 -5.98
CA ILE A 196 0.94 6.57 -6.62
C ILE A 196 0.61 6.14 -8.05
N THR A 197 -0.43 6.74 -8.62
CA THR A 197 -0.79 6.65 -10.05
C THR A 197 -1.30 7.98 -10.55
N ASP A 198 -1.25 8.21 -11.85
CA ASP A 198 -1.90 9.34 -12.51
C ASP A 198 -3.22 8.95 -13.20
N LEU A 199 -3.63 7.69 -13.07
CA LEU A 199 -4.96 7.27 -13.51
C LEU A 199 -6.02 7.90 -12.60
N ALA A 200 -7.02 8.51 -13.22
CA ALA A 200 -8.18 9.01 -12.50
C ALA A 200 -8.84 7.86 -11.71
N HIS A 201 -9.34 8.19 -10.52
CA HIS A 201 -9.95 7.20 -9.68
C HIS A 201 -11.23 6.62 -10.30
N HIS A 202 -11.33 5.29 -10.28
CA HIS A 202 -12.55 4.56 -10.58
C HIS A 202 -13.07 3.88 -9.29
N PRO A 203 -14.40 3.89 -8.99
CA PRO A 203 -14.94 3.36 -7.73
C PRO A 203 -14.58 1.90 -7.43
N GLU A 204 -14.38 1.08 -8.46
CA GLU A 204 -14.02 -0.33 -8.31
C GLU A 204 -12.51 -0.57 -8.16
N LEU A 205 -11.68 0.46 -8.35
CA LEU A 205 -10.24 0.34 -8.21
C LEU A 205 -9.77 0.83 -6.82
N PRO A 206 -8.79 0.16 -6.23
CA PRO A 206 -8.22 0.62 -4.97
C PRO A 206 -7.52 1.97 -5.14
N ARG A 207 -7.63 2.83 -4.11
CA ARG A 207 -7.02 4.16 -4.06
C ARG A 207 -5.63 4.11 -3.45
N HIS A 208 -4.71 4.89 -3.98
CA HIS A 208 -3.45 5.17 -3.29
C HIS A 208 -3.65 6.20 -2.15
N LEU A 209 -2.69 6.27 -1.23
CA LEU A 209 -2.78 7.08 -0.01
C LEU A 209 -3.15 8.56 -0.29
N LEU A 210 -2.48 9.22 -1.24
CA LEU A 210 -2.76 10.63 -1.55
C LEU A 210 -4.18 10.83 -2.10
N ALA A 211 -4.74 9.87 -2.86
CA ALA A 211 -6.12 9.92 -3.31
C ALA A 211 -7.10 9.69 -2.16
N GLN A 212 -6.76 8.87 -1.16
CA GLN A 212 -7.57 8.73 0.05
C GLN A 212 -7.58 10.04 0.86
N VAL A 213 -6.41 10.66 1.05
CA VAL A 213 -6.29 11.97 1.70
C VAL A 213 -7.08 13.04 0.95
N ALA A 214 -7.00 13.06 -0.39
CA ALA A 214 -7.77 13.99 -1.22
C ALA A 214 -9.29 13.75 -1.10
N ALA A 215 -9.74 12.48 -0.96
CA ALA A 215 -11.15 12.16 -0.72
C ALA A 215 -11.66 12.77 0.59
N VAL A 216 -10.90 12.59 1.66
CA VAL A 216 -11.22 13.16 2.98
C VAL A 216 -11.21 14.69 2.93
N ALA A 217 -10.20 15.30 2.31
CA ALA A 217 -10.14 16.73 2.11
C ALA A 217 -11.37 17.26 1.33
N GLY A 218 -11.75 16.55 0.25
CA GLY A 218 -12.93 16.88 -0.55
C GLY A 218 -14.23 16.88 0.25
N GLN A 219 -14.40 15.93 1.17
CA GLN A 219 -15.56 15.90 2.08
C GLN A 219 -15.59 17.12 3.03
N LEU A 220 -14.42 17.49 3.57
CA LEU A 220 -14.30 18.65 4.46
C LEU A 220 -14.61 19.95 3.71
N PHE A 221 -14.11 20.12 2.49
CA PHE A 221 -14.33 21.32 1.70
C PHE A 221 -15.73 21.38 1.05
N ALA A 222 -16.42 20.25 0.90
CA ALA A 222 -17.81 20.25 0.39
C ALA A 222 -18.80 20.88 1.36
N THR A 223 -18.49 20.87 2.67
CA THR A 223 -19.33 21.45 3.73
C THR A 223 -18.96 22.90 4.05
N ALA A 224 -17.80 23.37 3.61
CA ALA A 224 -17.40 24.77 3.78
C ALA A 224 -18.11 25.68 2.76
N GLU A 225 -18.58 26.85 3.19
CA GLU A 225 -19.10 27.86 2.28
C GLU A 225 -18.00 28.27 1.29
N ARG A 226 -18.31 28.21 0.00
CA ARG A 226 -17.34 28.28 -1.12
C ARG A 226 -16.60 29.63 -1.28
N GLU A 227 -16.88 30.62 -0.46
CA GLU A 227 -16.37 31.99 -0.66
C GLU A 227 -15.01 32.29 -0.01
N TYR A 228 -14.44 31.37 0.77
CA TYR A 228 -13.21 31.65 1.50
C TYR A 228 -12.07 30.72 1.07
N HIS A 229 -10.96 31.33 0.57
CA HIS A 229 -9.69 30.63 0.45
C HIS A 229 -9.10 30.41 1.85
N LEU A 230 -9.19 29.21 2.35
CA LEU A 230 -8.67 28.85 3.65
C LEU A 230 -7.14 28.71 3.59
N THR A 231 -6.42 29.41 4.47
CA THR A 231 -4.99 29.18 4.66
C THR A 231 -4.77 28.27 5.86
N LEU A 232 -4.16 27.09 5.63
CA LEU A 232 -3.86 26.11 6.66
C LEU A 232 -2.36 25.98 6.87
N ALA A 233 -1.92 26.09 8.13
CA ALA A 233 -0.54 25.82 8.51
C ALA A 233 -0.42 24.37 8.99
N LEU A 234 0.36 23.55 8.27
CA LEU A 234 0.60 22.16 8.60
C LEU A 234 1.97 22.01 9.30
N PRO A 235 2.06 21.17 10.34
CA PRO A 235 3.33 20.86 10.99
C PRO A 235 4.20 20.05 10.02
N GLY A 236 5.23 20.66 9.46
CA GLY A 236 6.09 20.04 8.46
C GLY A 236 7.43 20.72 8.33
N ASP A 237 8.25 20.22 7.42
CA ASP A 237 9.54 20.77 7.08
C ASP A 237 9.49 21.33 5.65
N PRO A 238 9.80 22.62 5.41
CA PRO A 238 9.87 23.18 4.06
C PRO A 238 10.80 22.42 3.11
N GLU A 239 11.85 21.79 3.62
CA GLU A 239 12.79 20.95 2.87
C GLU A 239 12.40 19.46 2.87
N GLY A 240 11.26 19.13 3.48
CA GLY A 240 10.76 17.76 3.55
C GLY A 240 10.51 17.16 2.17
N SER A 241 10.73 15.87 2.04
CA SER A 241 10.51 15.13 0.80
C SER A 241 9.92 13.74 1.06
N LEU A 242 9.12 13.28 0.12
CA LEU A 242 8.50 11.96 0.12
C LEU A 242 9.00 11.15 -1.07
N ASN A 243 9.33 9.89 -0.86
CA ASN A 243 9.62 9.02 -1.97
C ASN A 243 8.30 8.53 -2.60
N LEU A 244 7.84 9.23 -3.62
CA LEU A 244 6.65 8.88 -4.38
C LEU A 244 7.03 8.03 -5.59
N LEU A 245 6.45 6.84 -5.69
CA LEU A 245 6.77 5.88 -6.73
C LEU A 245 5.52 5.50 -7.53
N PRO A 246 5.50 5.74 -8.87
CA PRO A 246 4.46 5.22 -9.73
C PRO A 246 4.30 3.71 -9.59
N VAL A 247 3.08 3.26 -9.29
CA VAL A 247 2.80 1.85 -8.98
C VAL A 247 3.12 0.89 -10.13
N VAL A 248 2.99 1.35 -11.38
CA VAL A 248 3.35 0.54 -12.56
C VAL A 248 4.86 0.29 -12.61
N SER A 249 5.68 1.31 -12.30
CA SER A 249 7.14 1.14 -12.24
C SER A 249 7.55 0.20 -11.12
N ALA A 250 6.89 0.31 -9.95
CA ALA A 250 7.12 -0.61 -8.84
C ALA A 250 6.79 -2.06 -9.22
N ALA A 251 5.58 -2.29 -9.74
CA ALA A 251 5.13 -3.63 -10.11
C ALA A 251 6.03 -4.29 -11.15
N ARG A 252 6.45 -3.52 -12.17
CA ARG A 252 7.37 -4.01 -13.21
C ARG A 252 8.72 -4.42 -12.64
N ALA A 253 9.36 -3.55 -11.86
CA ALA A 253 10.66 -3.85 -11.24
C ALA A 253 10.57 -5.04 -10.29
N MET A 254 9.51 -5.13 -9.49
CA MET A 254 9.30 -6.23 -8.56
C MET A 254 9.05 -7.55 -9.28
N ALA A 255 8.23 -7.56 -10.34
CA ALA A 255 8.00 -8.75 -11.15
C ALA A 255 9.30 -9.23 -11.83
N GLU A 256 10.11 -8.31 -12.35
CA GLU A 256 11.42 -8.63 -12.93
C GLU A 256 12.37 -9.22 -11.90
N MET A 257 12.42 -8.70 -10.67
CA MET A 257 13.19 -9.29 -9.57
C MET A 257 12.71 -10.71 -9.23
N GLY A 258 11.39 -10.94 -9.27
CA GLY A 258 10.81 -12.26 -9.00
C GLY A 258 11.22 -13.36 -10.00
N GLU A 259 11.70 -12.97 -11.18
CA GLU A 259 12.21 -13.90 -12.23
C GLU A 259 13.69 -14.22 -12.07
N ARG A 260 14.40 -13.59 -11.11
CA ARG A 260 15.84 -13.81 -10.90
C ARG A 260 16.07 -14.98 -9.94
N THR A 261 17.29 -15.45 -9.91
CA THR A 261 17.76 -16.43 -8.90
C THR A 261 17.89 -15.73 -7.55
N HIS A 262 17.43 -16.38 -6.49
CA HIS A 262 17.49 -15.87 -5.13
C HIS A 262 18.37 -16.78 -4.26
N GLU A 263 19.16 -16.15 -3.40
CA GLU A 263 19.97 -16.83 -2.40
C GLU A 263 19.11 -17.22 -1.20
N GLN A 264 19.57 -18.20 -0.43
CA GLN A 264 18.92 -18.59 0.82
C GLN A 264 18.93 -17.46 1.85
N GLY A 265 17.91 -17.43 2.68
CA GLY A 265 17.71 -16.36 3.66
C GLY A 265 16.94 -15.17 3.12
N ALA A 266 16.85 -14.11 3.89
CA ALA A 266 16.10 -12.93 3.52
C ALA A 266 16.99 -11.80 3.03
N ARG A 267 16.55 -11.16 1.93
CA ARG A 267 17.14 -9.93 1.41
C ARG A 267 16.13 -8.79 1.42
N ILE A 268 16.53 -7.63 1.94
CA ILE A 268 15.71 -6.41 1.88
C ILE A 268 16.12 -5.62 0.64
N VAL A 269 15.11 -5.14 -0.10
CA VAL A 269 15.28 -4.34 -1.31
C VAL A 269 14.42 -3.09 -1.21
N HIS A 270 15.02 -1.92 -1.38
CA HIS A 270 14.28 -0.68 -1.50
C HIS A 270 13.84 -0.46 -2.95
N VAL A 271 12.52 -0.57 -3.16
CA VAL A 271 11.88 -0.28 -4.46
C VAL A 271 11.39 1.16 -4.42
N VAL A 272 12.26 2.10 -4.75
CA VAL A 272 12.06 3.54 -4.54
C VAL A 272 12.40 4.34 -5.80
N ASN A 273 11.76 5.49 -5.94
CA ASN A 273 12.13 6.44 -6.97
C ASN A 273 13.53 7.03 -6.68
N GLY A 274 14.38 7.10 -7.68
CA GLY A 274 15.74 7.64 -7.53
C GLY A 274 15.81 9.10 -7.05
N ARG A 275 14.68 9.83 -7.12
CA ARG A 275 14.54 11.19 -6.59
C ARG A 275 13.27 11.30 -5.77
N SER A 276 13.41 11.68 -4.49
CA SER A 276 12.26 12.00 -3.65
C SER A 276 11.56 13.29 -4.13
N THR A 277 10.27 13.34 -3.96
CA THR A 277 9.41 14.48 -4.34
C THR A 277 9.33 15.46 -3.17
N PRO A 278 9.63 16.74 -3.34
CA PRO A 278 9.44 17.75 -2.29
C PRO A 278 8.00 17.77 -1.78
N VAL A 279 7.82 17.87 -0.47
CA VAL A 279 6.49 17.98 0.15
C VAL A 279 5.71 19.17 -0.42
N SER A 280 6.41 20.30 -0.67
CA SER A 280 5.80 21.49 -1.28
C SER A 280 5.10 21.18 -2.61
N ARG A 281 5.64 20.27 -3.43
CA ARG A 281 5.00 19.82 -4.68
C ARG A 281 3.72 19.07 -4.45
N VAL A 282 3.67 18.23 -3.41
CA VAL A 282 2.46 17.50 -3.01
C VAL A 282 1.40 18.49 -2.53
N LEU A 283 1.77 19.44 -1.67
CA LEU A 283 0.85 20.48 -1.19
C LEU A 283 0.31 21.32 -2.34
N HIS A 284 1.16 21.71 -3.30
CA HIS A 284 0.69 22.44 -4.49
C HIS A 284 -0.31 21.64 -5.32
N ALA A 285 -0.20 20.31 -5.39
CA ALA A 285 -1.21 19.49 -6.07
C ALA A 285 -2.57 19.50 -5.31
N PHE A 286 -2.57 19.55 -3.99
CA PHE A 286 -3.80 19.74 -3.19
C PHE A 286 -4.40 21.14 -3.38
N GLU A 287 -3.59 22.21 -3.42
CA GLU A 287 -4.03 23.59 -3.69
C GLU A 287 -4.66 23.73 -5.09
N ARG A 288 -4.23 22.89 -6.05
CA ARG A 288 -4.85 22.83 -7.38
C ARG A 288 -6.22 22.15 -7.40
N LEU A 289 -6.52 21.32 -6.40
CA LEU A 289 -7.78 20.58 -6.30
C LEU A 289 -8.79 21.23 -5.38
N PHE A 290 -8.33 21.96 -4.37
CA PHE A 290 -9.18 22.51 -3.31
C PHE A 290 -8.93 24.01 -3.11
N PRO A 291 -9.91 24.80 -2.67
CA PRO A 291 -9.77 26.25 -2.40
C PRO A 291 -9.02 26.47 -1.08
N VAL A 292 -7.78 26.01 -1.02
CA VAL A 292 -6.92 26.04 0.18
C VAL A 292 -5.51 26.48 -0.19
N ARG A 293 -4.87 27.23 0.70
CA ARG A 293 -3.43 27.47 0.69
C ARG A 293 -2.79 26.71 1.85
N LEU A 294 -1.78 25.92 1.56
CA LEU A 294 -1.10 25.04 2.51
C LEU A 294 0.30 25.53 2.81
N LEU A 295 0.60 25.84 4.06
CA LEU A 295 1.90 26.32 4.51
C LEU A 295 2.54 25.26 5.41
N LEU A 296 3.82 24.94 5.16
CA LEU A 296 4.61 24.13 6.10
C LEU A 296 5.22 25.01 7.18
N ARG A 297 5.08 24.58 8.42
CA ARG A 297 5.68 25.25 9.57
C ARG A 297 6.54 24.26 10.37
N PRO A 298 7.78 24.63 10.72
CA PRO A 298 8.62 23.79 11.58
C PRO A 298 8.00 23.65 12.98
N PRO A 299 8.35 22.59 13.72
CA PRO A 299 7.92 22.42 15.11
C PRO A 299 8.32 23.63 15.96
N GLY A 300 7.39 24.07 16.82
CA GLY A 300 7.63 25.22 17.72
C GLY A 300 7.42 26.60 17.10
N ALA A 301 7.14 26.72 15.80
CA ALA A 301 6.72 27.99 15.22
C ALA A 301 5.34 28.39 15.74
N ALA A 302 5.17 29.66 16.11
CA ALA A 302 3.85 30.19 16.47
C ALA A 302 2.94 30.12 15.24
N TYR A 303 1.89 29.34 15.31
CA TYR A 303 0.84 29.23 14.30
C TYR A 303 -0.50 28.90 14.97
N PHE A 304 -1.58 29.27 14.33
CA PHE A 304 -2.88 28.76 14.74
C PHE A 304 -2.94 27.28 14.38
N PRO A 305 -2.96 26.37 15.36
CA PRO A 305 -3.03 24.96 15.06
C PRO A 305 -4.37 24.70 14.37
N VAL A 306 -4.33 24.13 13.18
CA VAL A 306 -5.50 23.35 12.75
C VAL A 306 -5.70 22.32 13.83
N ASP A 307 -6.84 22.27 14.46
CA ASP A 307 -7.13 21.20 15.42
C ASP A 307 -7.17 19.88 14.64
N VAL A 308 -5.98 19.32 14.49
CA VAL A 308 -5.80 18.05 13.77
C VAL A 308 -6.55 16.91 14.44
N ARG A 309 -6.97 17.08 15.73
CA ARG A 309 -7.78 16.08 16.44
C ARG A 309 -9.19 15.97 15.90
N GLY A 310 -9.69 17.04 15.28
CA GLY A 310 -10.97 17.04 14.56
C GLY A 310 -10.88 16.50 13.12
N LEU A 311 -9.67 16.23 12.58
CA LEU A 311 -9.54 15.64 11.25
C LEU A 311 -9.92 14.15 11.28
N PRO A 312 -10.61 13.63 10.26
CA PRO A 312 -10.91 12.22 10.15
C PRO A 312 -9.67 11.35 10.33
N GLY A 313 -9.78 10.25 11.08
CA GLY A 313 -8.69 9.48 11.67
C GLY A 313 -7.52 9.04 10.75
N GLY A 314 -7.73 9.03 9.41
CA GLY A 314 -6.66 8.72 8.46
C GLY A 314 -5.62 9.83 8.25
N LEU A 315 -5.95 11.10 8.51
CA LEU A 315 -5.04 12.24 8.24
C LEU A 315 -3.96 12.40 9.31
N HIS A 316 -4.24 12.03 10.56
CA HIS A 316 -3.24 12.10 11.64
C HIS A 316 -2.01 11.23 11.33
N GLY A 317 -2.21 10.05 10.75
CA GLY A 317 -1.15 9.12 10.46
C GLY A 317 -0.16 9.60 9.39
N VAL A 318 -0.55 10.57 8.53
CA VAL A 318 0.29 11.05 7.43
C VAL A 318 1.06 12.33 7.74
N LEU A 319 0.61 13.14 8.72
CA LEU A 319 1.27 14.41 9.08
C LEU A 319 2.75 14.26 9.46
N PRO A 320 3.19 13.24 10.22
CA PRO A 320 4.60 13.06 10.55
C PRO A 320 5.51 12.93 9.32
N TYR A 321 4.97 12.46 8.19
CA TYR A 321 5.74 12.30 6.95
C TYR A 321 6.07 13.62 6.24
N LEU A 322 5.36 14.70 6.57
CA LEU A 322 5.66 16.04 6.05
C LEU A 322 7.01 16.59 6.55
N ARG A 323 7.69 15.89 7.46
CA ARG A 323 9.00 16.25 8.03
C ARG A 323 10.14 15.37 7.52
N GLN A 324 9.88 14.40 6.67
CA GLN A 324 10.89 13.45 6.24
C GLN A 324 11.92 14.08 5.32
N ARG A 325 13.20 13.75 5.55
CA ARG A 325 14.35 14.10 4.71
C ARG A 325 15.22 12.86 4.49
N HIS A 326 14.60 11.78 3.99
CA HIS A 326 15.31 10.52 3.78
C HIS A 326 15.61 10.31 2.31
N SER A 327 16.80 9.81 2.03
CA SER A 327 17.16 9.07 0.84
C SER A 327 17.22 7.58 1.20
N TYR A 328 17.29 6.73 0.19
CA TYR A 328 17.25 5.27 0.40
C TYR A 328 18.37 4.63 -0.41
N GLU A 329 19.09 3.72 0.21
CA GLU A 329 20.04 2.86 -0.49
C GLU A 329 19.28 1.98 -1.51
N THR A 330 19.89 1.73 -2.69
CA THR A 330 19.30 0.92 -3.76
C THR A 330 20.32 -0.02 -4.38
N SER A 331 21.30 -0.48 -3.58
CA SER A 331 22.34 -1.41 -4.03
C SER A 331 21.75 -2.73 -4.49
N ALA A 332 20.75 -3.25 -3.77
CA ALA A 332 20.09 -4.49 -4.09
C ALA A 332 19.41 -4.51 -5.48
N LEU A 333 18.82 -3.41 -5.92
CA LEU A 333 18.29 -3.33 -7.29
C LEU A 333 19.37 -3.52 -8.35
N ARG A 334 20.56 -2.97 -8.13
CA ARG A 334 21.70 -3.15 -9.04
C ARG A 334 22.21 -4.57 -9.04
N ASP A 335 22.24 -5.22 -7.87
CA ASP A 335 22.68 -6.62 -7.76
C ASP A 335 21.71 -7.58 -8.48
N PHE A 336 20.41 -7.26 -8.48
CA PHE A 336 19.42 -7.97 -9.30
C PHE A 336 19.46 -7.57 -10.78
N ALA A 337 20.30 -6.61 -11.19
CA ALA A 337 20.34 -6.04 -12.53
C ALA A 337 18.97 -5.53 -13.00
N VAL A 338 18.18 -4.95 -12.09
CA VAL A 338 16.85 -4.38 -12.37
C VAL A 338 16.93 -2.87 -12.38
N ALA A 339 16.49 -2.27 -13.49
CA ALA A 339 16.39 -0.83 -13.62
C ALA A 339 14.98 -0.35 -13.26
N LEU A 340 14.88 0.50 -12.25
CA LEU A 340 13.61 1.14 -11.91
C LEU A 340 13.40 2.39 -12.80
N ASN A 341 12.77 2.18 -13.95
CA ASN A 341 12.37 3.26 -14.84
C ASN A 341 11.08 3.91 -14.34
N SER A 342 11.19 5.09 -13.76
CA SER A 342 10.06 5.82 -13.18
C SER A 342 9.89 7.19 -13.85
N PRO A 343 8.69 7.56 -14.30
CA PRO A 343 8.43 8.89 -14.80
C PRO A 343 8.59 9.94 -13.68
N ALA A 344 8.88 11.17 -14.07
CA ALA A 344 8.96 12.28 -13.13
C ALA A 344 7.59 12.55 -12.50
N VAL A 345 7.54 12.64 -11.18
CA VAL A 345 6.33 12.96 -10.43
C VAL A 345 6.11 14.49 -10.45
N SER A 346 5.31 14.96 -11.41
CA SER A 346 4.92 16.37 -11.54
C SER A 346 3.66 16.66 -10.71
N VAL A 347 3.35 17.97 -10.54
CA VAL A 347 2.07 18.40 -9.95
C VAL A 347 0.89 17.86 -10.75
N ASP A 348 0.95 17.91 -12.08
CA ASP A 348 -0.12 17.41 -12.94
C ASP A 348 -0.30 15.90 -12.84
N TYR A 349 0.78 15.14 -12.68
CA TYR A 349 0.72 13.70 -12.40
C TYR A 349 -0.09 13.43 -11.10
N LEU A 350 0.23 14.14 -10.03
CA LEU A 350 -0.46 14.02 -8.75
C LEU A 350 -1.93 14.44 -8.84
N VAL A 351 -2.20 15.58 -9.48
CA VAL A 351 -3.57 16.08 -9.69
C VAL A 351 -4.41 15.06 -10.46
N ARG A 352 -3.88 14.46 -11.54
CA ARG A 352 -4.62 13.42 -12.30
C ARG A 352 -4.97 12.23 -11.43
N GLY A 353 -4.00 11.70 -10.67
CA GLY A 353 -4.22 10.53 -9.79
C GLY A 353 -5.16 10.79 -8.61
N MET A 354 -5.35 12.04 -8.23
CA MET A 354 -6.28 12.45 -7.18
C MET A 354 -7.64 12.91 -7.71
N LYS A 355 -7.79 13.17 -9.02
CA LYS A 355 -9.07 13.51 -9.67
C LYS A 355 -10.03 12.31 -9.65
N GLY A 356 -11.35 12.60 -9.67
CA GLY A 356 -12.40 11.57 -9.64
C GLY A 356 -12.70 11.05 -8.24
N VAL A 357 -12.09 11.61 -7.22
CA VAL A 357 -12.56 11.46 -5.86
C VAL A 357 -13.90 12.19 -5.78
N HIS A 358 -14.99 11.42 -5.95
CA HIS A 358 -16.34 11.98 -5.89
C HIS A 358 -16.55 12.47 -4.45
N VAL A 359 -16.71 13.78 -4.30
CA VAL A 359 -17.32 14.34 -3.10
C VAL A 359 -18.76 13.85 -3.13
N PRO A 360 -19.25 13.05 -2.15
CA PRO A 360 -20.64 12.68 -2.14
C PRO A 360 -21.46 13.95 -2.16
N THR A 361 -22.26 14.16 -3.22
CA THR A 361 -23.34 15.13 -3.18
C THR A 361 -24.20 14.74 -1.97
N ARG A 362 -24.49 15.71 -1.13
CA ARG A 362 -25.35 15.62 0.07
C ARG A 362 -26.48 14.62 -0.19
N PRO A 363 -26.70 13.60 0.66
CA PRO A 363 -27.89 12.79 0.54
C PRO A 363 -29.11 13.73 0.56
N PRO A 364 -30.18 13.46 -0.19
CA PRO A 364 -31.37 14.28 -0.15
C PRO A 364 -31.79 14.41 1.32
N VAL A 365 -32.14 15.62 1.69
CA VAL A 365 -32.64 15.99 3.05
C VAL A 365 -34.05 15.45 3.19
N ASP A 366 -34.18 14.15 3.39
CA ASP A 366 -35.39 13.45 3.77
C ASP A 366 -35.07 12.48 4.92
N SER A 367 -34.53 13.02 6.00
CA SER A 367 -34.56 12.36 7.30
C SER A 367 -35.37 13.21 8.25
N PRO A 368 -36.37 12.63 8.91
CA PRO A 368 -37.26 13.39 9.79
C PRO A 368 -36.45 14.03 10.93
N ALA A 369 -36.82 15.26 11.25
CA ALA A 369 -36.25 16.07 12.30
C ALA A 369 -36.09 15.27 13.61
N TRP A 370 -34.87 15.27 14.13
CA TRP A 370 -34.58 14.80 15.48
C TRP A 370 -35.22 15.76 16.48
N THR A 371 -36.45 15.45 16.94
CA THR A 371 -37.11 16.10 18.04
C THR A 371 -36.74 15.37 19.34
N GLY A 372 -35.70 15.83 20.00
CA GLY A 372 -35.25 15.30 21.28
C GLY A 372 -34.51 16.37 22.06
N ALA A 373 -35.25 17.36 22.51
CA ALA A 373 -34.81 18.28 23.56
C ALA A 373 -34.67 17.51 24.87
N ALA A 374 -33.46 17.21 25.30
CA ALA A 374 -33.16 16.92 26.69
C ALA A 374 -32.38 18.11 27.26
N SER A 375 -33.02 18.87 28.13
CA SER A 375 -32.41 19.95 28.90
C SER A 375 -31.29 19.43 29.78
N PRO A 376 -30.20 20.19 29.99
CA PRO A 376 -29.14 19.79 30.92
C PRO A 376 -29.64 19.91 32.38
N PRO A 377 -29.20 19.03 33.28
CA PRO A 377 -29.55 19.14 34.68
C PRO A 377 -28.87 20.37 35.32
N ALA A 378 -29.63 21.08 36.12
CA ALA A 378 -29.20 22.23 36.90
C ALA A 378 -28.09 21.82 37.90
N LEU A 379 -27.00 22.58 37.90
CA LEU A 379 -25.99 22.57 38.97
C LEU A 379 -26.63 23.26 40.20
N THR A 380 -26.89 22.49 41.22
CA THR A 380 -27.10 23.00 42.58
C THR A 380 -25.83 22.89 43.38
N ARG A 381 -25.46 23.99 43.97
CA ARG A 381 -24.42 24.37 44.94
C ARG A 381 -23.58 23.31 45.63
#